data_bd06316dcf4d293a4af0d185d0b7776c
#
_entry.id   bd06316dcf4d293a4af0d185d0b7776c
#
_cell.length_a   1.000
_cell.length_b   1.000
_cell.length_c   1.000
_cell.angle_alpha   90.00
_cell.angle_beta   90.00
_cell.angle_gamma   90.00
#
_symmetry.space_group_name_H-M   'P 1'
#
loop_
_entity.id
_entity.type
_entity.pdbx_description
1 polymer ?
#
loop_
_entity_poly.entity_id
_entity_poly.type
_entity_poly.pdbx_seq_one_letter_code
_entity_poly.pdbx_strand_id
1 'polypeptide(L)'
;MNDVTPNDSSTTHDGLSLAAKASRKNGISRRSFLGKSLALGAGTMGVGMLAETAKASGEITPGDIAILRWLAAAEIIETDLWRQYNELGGIQDSEVPGGSGNDAYTEALEVLDEDMPQYIHDNTDDEISHVAFLNAFLVSIGAQPVNFDAFKTLPSSQATGARQIGRLTNLMHLDVDTKWYMRYRGSQNPDFGFVFPQLINITNRPAIPPVDVPSGSDAIQAIANTAAFHFAAIEQGGTSLYATLALSVTNVTVLRIVISIGGAEVNHFAIWHDKAGNAPAVSIPGPNGVHFPDLESFDGNEAKQKNLIMPEPCDFIDKDLPECSVIRPSSILRSGAVRAFHAFNDSGLFLGQPQAFLDLLTGLAEQADAAQRGL
;
A
#
# COMPACT_ATOMS: atom_id res chain seq x y z
N MET A 1 57.32 22.62 38.48
CA MET A 1 57.90 23.00 37.18
C MET A 1 57.30 22.08 36.15
N ASN A 2 56.69 22.65 35.21
CA ASN A 2 56.05 22.25 33.93
C ASN A 2 54.58 22.18 33.96
N ASP A 3 54.08 23.27 33.53
CA ASP A 3 52.79 23.66 33.04
C ASP A 3 52.44 22.89 31.76
N VAL A 4 51.23 22.31 31.66
CA VAL A 4 50.67 21.92 30.38
C VAL A 4 49.18 22.31 30.39
N THR A 5 48.88 23.36 29.66
CA THR A 5 47.53 23.85 29.34
C THR A 5 46.72 22.87 28.48
N PRO A 6 45.43 22.73 28.66
CA PRO A 6 44.57 22.00 27.74
C PRO A 6 44.21 22.86 26.52
N ASN A 7 44.37 22.28 25.36
CA ASN A 7 44.00 22.86 24.08
C ASN A 7 42.52 22.63 23.82
N ASP A 8 41.82 23.74 23.71
CA ASP A 8 40.38 23.83 23.33
C ASP A 8 40.30 23.66 21.81
N SER A 9 39.56 22.66 21.35
CA SER A 9 39.16 22.54 19.95
C SER A 9 37.65 22.23 19.84
N SER A 10 36.87 23.28 20.04
CA SER A 10 35.49 23.33 19.56
C SER A 10 35.48 23.55 18.04
N THR A 11 35.27 22.52 17.26
CA THR A 11 34.97 22.64 15.84
C THR A 11 33.53 22.19 15.59
N THR A 12 32.66 23.15 15.57
CA THR A 12 31.45 23.40 14.74
C THR A 12 30.92 22.23 13.91
N HIS A 13 29.81 21.65 14.40
CA HIS A 13 28.93 20.75 13.65
C HIS A 13 27.86 21.45 12.78
N ASP A 14 27.94 22.79 12.63
CA ASP A 14 26.87 23.57 11.92
C ASP A 14 27.05 23.67 10.40
N GLY A 15 28.13 23.12 9.84
CA GLY A 15 28.37 23.24 8.39
C GLY A 15 27.71 22.19 7.51
N LEU A 16 27.31 21.04 8.05
CA LEU A 16 26.78 19.93 7.28
C LEU A 16 25.24 20.00 7.05
N SER A 17 24.50 20.65 7.94
CA SER A 17 23.05 20.81 7.86
C SER A 17 22.62 21.77 6.75
N LEU A 18 23.39 22.83 6.47
CA LEU A 18 23.04 23.82 5.43
C LEU A 18 23.35 23.37 4.00
N ALA A 19 24.35 22.51 3.82
CA ALA A 19 24.71 21.96 2.52
C ALA A 19 23.68 20.88 2.05
N ALA A 20 23.12 20.12 2.96
CA ALA A 20 22.07 19.12 2.65
C ALA A 20 20.74 19.76 2.21
N LYS A 21 20.36 20.90 2.80
CA LYS A 21 19.16 21.67 2.39
C LYS A 21 19.29 22.39 1.05
N ALA A 22 20.49 22.73 0.60
CA ALA A 22 20.70 23.42 -0.68
C ALA A 22 20.71 22.45 -1.89
N SER A 23 21.01 21.17 -1.69
CA SER A 23 21.07 20.17 -2.78
C SER A 23 19.69 19.66 -3.24
N ARG A 24 18.64 19.84 -2.43
CA ARG A 24 17.29 19.35 -2.77
C ARG A 24 16.51 20.24 -3.75
N LYS A 25 16.99 21.42 -4.13
CA LYS A 25 16.25 22.38 -4.97
C LYS A 25 16.33 22.16 -6.50
N ASN A 26 17.14 21.23 -6.99
CA ASN A 26 17.29 20.99 -8.43
C ASN A 26 17.12 19.51 -8.84
N GLY A 27 16.46 18.70 -8.04
CA GLY A 27 16.04 17.35 -8.44
C GLY A 27 14.94 17.44 -9.52
N ILE A 28 15.14 16.77 -10.64
CA ILE A 28 14.05 16.52 -11.60
C ILE A 28 13.05 15.62 -10.89
N SER A 29 11.81 16.08 -10.66
CA SER A 29 10.77 15.24 -10.05
C SER A 29 10.53 14.00 -10.90
N ARG A 30 10.20 12.86 -10.27
CA ARG A 30 9.90 11.60 -10.97
C ARG A 30 8.82 11.83 -12.04
N ARG A 31 7.79 12.62 -11.74
CA ARG A 31 6.72 13.01 -12.66
C ARG A 31 7.18 13.90 -13.80
N SER A 32 8.11 14.83 -13.55
CA SER A 32 8.72 15.67 -14.59
C SER A 32 9.54 14.83 -15.58
N PHE A 33 10.16 13.75 -15.10
CA PHE A 33 10.82 12.77 -15.95
C PHE A 33 9.80 11.93 -16.75
N LEU A 34 8.78 11.40 -16.07
CA LEU A 34 7.70 10.63 -16.71
C LEU A 34 6.84 11.49 -17.64
N GLY A 35 6.47 12.70 -17.25
CA GLY A 35 5.71 13.64 -18.09
C GLY A 35 6.47 14.08 -19.34
N LYS A 36 7.79 14.23 -19.27
CA LYS A 36 8.65 14.51 -20.44
C LYS A 36 8.85 13.28 -21.30
N SER A 37 8.91 12.09 -20.71
CA SER A 37 8.98 10.81 -21.43
C SER A 37 7.67 10.49 -22.14
N LEU A 38 6.52 10.79 -21.51
CA LEU A 38 5.19 10.67 -22.13
C LEU A 38 4.94 11.74 -23.20
N ALA A 39 5.38 12.98 -23.01
CA ALA A 39 5.24 14.04 -24.01
C ALA A 39 6.14 13.82 -25.25
N LEU A 40 7.28 13.14 -25.10
CA LEU A 40 8.15 12.71 -26.21
C LEU A 40 7.70 11.40 -26.85
N GLY A 41 6.90 10.56 -26.16
CA GLY A 41 6.39 9.26 -26.62
C GLY A 41 4.94 9.25 -27.13
N ALA A 42 4.18 10.31 -26.93
CA ALA A 42 2.78 10.44 -27.39
C ALA A 42 2.63 10.75 -28.90
N GLY A 43 3.74 10.79 -29.64
CA GLY A 43 3.67 10.66 -31.08
C GLY A 43 3.33 9.21 -31.44
N THR A 44 2.39 9.03 -32.35
CA THR A 44 1.77 7.82 -32.90
C THR A 44 2.62 6.53 -33.04
N MET A 45 3.93 6.57 -32.76
CA MET A 45 4.81 5.41 -32.76
C MET A 45 4.81 4.57 -31.49
N GLY A 46 4.48 5.15 -30.31
CA GLY A 46 4.52 4.40 -29.03
C GLY A 46 3.39 3.37 -28.89
N VAL A 47 2.19 3.72 -29.32
CA VAL A 47 1.01 2.83 -29.26
C VAL A 47 1.15 1.65 -30.22
N GLY A 48 1.71 1.88 -31.42
CA GLY A 48 1.96 0.82 -32.41
C GLY A 48 3.00 -0.19 -31.92
N MET A 49 4.08 0.26 -31.29
CA MET A 49 5.14 -0.63 -30.78
C MET A 49 4.66 -1.50 -29.60
N LEU A 50 3.84 -0.95 -28.69
CA LEU A 50 3.28 -1.73 -27.59
C LEU A 50 2.32 -2.80 -28.08
N ALA A 51 1.45 -2.46 -29.05
CA ALA A 51 0.53 -3.42 -29.66
C ALA A 51 1.27 -4.50 -30.48
N GLU A 52 2.37 -4.16 -31.17
CA GLU A 52 3.21 -5.13 -31.88
C GLU A 52 3.97 -6.05 -30.91
N THR A 53 4.49 -5.52 -29.80
CA THR A 53 5.18 -6.32 -28.78
C THR A 53 4.19 -7.27 -28.09
N ALA A 54 2.97 -6.84 -27.81
CA ALA A 54 1.92 -7.68 -27.26
C ALA A 54 1.51 -8.80 -28.23
N LYS A 55 1.43 -8.51 -29.53
CA LYS A 55 1.19 -9.52 -30.58
C LYS A 55 2.34 -10.51 -30.74
N ALA A 56 3.58 -10.06 -30.61
CA ALA A 56 4.76 -10.92 -30.67
C ALA A 56 4.87 -11.88 -29.47
N SER A 57 4.20 -11.59 -28.35
CA SER A 57 4.15 -12.42 -27.14
C SER A 57 2.96 -13.39 -27.08
N GLY A 58 2.23 -13.54 -28.18
CA GLY A 58 1.00 -14.32 -28.27
C GLY A 58 -0.26 -13.47 -28.15
N GLU A 59 -1.43 -14.07 -28.35
CA GLU A 59 -2.71 -13.39 -28.23
C GLU A 59 -3.01 -13.03 -26.78
N ILE A 60 -3.49 -11.81 -26.54
CA ILE A 60 -4.03 -11.40 -25.22
C ILE A 60 -5.43 -11.97 -25.10
N THR A 61 -5.64 -12.84 -24.12
CA THR A 61 -6.90 -13.53 -23.92
C THR A 61 -7.94 -12.66 -23.20
N PRO A 62 -9.25 -12.97 -23.26
CA PRO A 62 -10.25 -12.34 -22.42
C PRO A 62 -9.93 -12.45 -20.91
N GLY A 63 -9.31 -13.56 -20.49
CA GLY A 63 -8.85 -13.76 -19.11
C GLY A 63 -7.72 -12.78 -18.71
N ASP A 64 -6.75 -12.56 -19.60
CA ASP A 64 -5.70 -11.55 -19.37
C ASP A 64 -6.31 -10.14 -19.22
N ILE A 65 -7.28 -9.79 -20.06
CA ILE A 65 -7.99 -8.50 -19.97
C ILE A 65 -8.79 -8.40 -18.66
N ALA A 66 -9.45 -9.47 -18.24
CA ALA A 66 -10.20 -9.49 -16.99
C ALA A 66 -9.28 -9.27 -15.76
N ILE A 67 -8.11 -9.93 -15.74
CA ILE A 67 -7.09 -9.72 -14.72
C ILE A 67 -6.63 -8.26 -14.69
N LEU A 68 -6.25 -7.68 -15.83
CA LEU A 68 -5.80 -6.29 -15.91
C LEU A 68 -6.88 -5.30 -15.46
N ARG A 69 -8.15 -5.56 -15.79
CA ARG A 69 -9.27 -4.70 -15.37
C ARG A 69 -9.51 -4.79 -13.86
N TRP A 70 -9.40 -5.97 -13.28
CA TRP A 70 -9.49 -6.12 -11.83
C TRP A 70 -8.33 -5.40 -11.12
N LEU A 71 -7.10 -5.58 -11.60
CA LEU A 71 -5.95 -4.88 -11.04
C LEU A 71 -6.11 -3.35 -11.16
N ALA A 72 -6.54 -2.84 -12.32
CA ALA A 72 -6.85 -1.42 -12.47
C ALA A 72 -7.95 -0.94 -11.50
N ALA A 73 -8.92 -1.79 -11.16
CA ALA A 73 -9.94 -1.49 -10.17
C ALA A 73 -9.36 -1.42 -8.74
N ALA A 74 -8.50 -2.36 -8.38
CA ALA A 74 -7.80 -2.38 -7.10
C ALA A 74 -6.92 -1.12 -6.94
N GLU A 75 -6.10 -0.81 -7.93
CA GLU A 75 -5.25 0.38 -7.94
C GLU A 75 -6.03 1.71 -7.84
N ILE A 76 -7.22 1.80 -8.45
CA ILE A 76 -8.09 2.98 -8.29
C ILE A 76 -8.57 3.11 -6.84
N ILE A 77 -8.90 1.99 -6.19
CA ILE A 77 -9.29 1.96 -4.77
C ILE A 77 -8.10 2.37 -3.90
N GLU A 78 -6.93 1.81 -4.15
CA GLU A 78 -5.70 2.11 -3.42
C GLU A 78 -5.27 3.56 -3.63
N THR A 79 -5.33 4.07 -4.85
CA THR A 79 -5.08 5.50 -5.13
C THR A 79 -6.01 6.42 -4.34
N ASP A 80 -7.30 6.08 -4.18
CA ASP A 80 -8.24 6.92 -3.41
C ASP A 80 -7.90 6.95 -1.91
N LEU A 81 -7.59 5.78 -1.34
CA LEU A 81 -7.20 5.71 0.08
C LEU A 81 -5.83 6.36 0.35
N TRP A 82 -4.82 6.12 -0.50
CA TRP A 82 -3.49 6.71 -0.35
C TRP A 82 -3.50 8.23 -0.49
N ARG A 83 -4.34 8.77 -1.38
CA ARG A 83 -4.54 10.22 -1.47
C ARG A 83 -5.11 10.82 -0.19
N GLN A 84 -6.04 10.15 0.51
CA GLN A 84 -6.56 10.63 1.78
C GLN A 84 -5.47 10.64 2.86
N TYR A 85 -4.60 9.63 2.89
CA TYR A 85 -3.45 9.60 3.78
C TYR A 85 -2.44 10.70 3.44
N ASN A 86 -2.12 10.88 2.17
CA ASN A 86 -1.16 11.91 1.74
C ASN A 86 -1.66 13.33 2.01
N GLU A 87 -2.95 13.61 1.82
CA GLU A 87 -3.55 14.92 2.11
C GLU A 87 -3.33 15.37 3.55
N LEU A 88 -3.29 14.44 4.49
CA LEU A 88 -3.20 14.71 5.93
C LEU A 88 -1.82 14.46 6.52
N GLY A 89 -1.09 13.44 6.06
CA GLY A 89 0.16 13.01 6.66
C GLY A 89 1.34 12.86 5.70
N GLY A 90 1.16 13.07 4.39
CA GLY A 90 2.22 13.00 3.40
C GLY A 90 2.88 14.36 3.10
N ILE A 91 3.90 14.35 2.24
CA ILE A 91 4.52 15.55 1.71
C ILE A 91 3.52 16.31 0.84
N GLN A 92 3.40 17.63 1.09
CA GLN A 92 2.47 18.51 0.36
C GLN A 92 3.22 19.25 -0.75
N ASP A 93 3.13 18.75 -1.98
CA ASP A 93 3.78 19.35 -3.15
C ASP A 93 2.93 19.23 -4.43
N SER A 94 3.53 19.53 -5.59
CA SER A 94 2.83 19.43 -6.87
C SER A 94 2.88 18.04 -7.50
N GLU A 95 3.67 17.11 -6.96
CA GLU A 95 3.81 15.75 -7.47
C GLU A 95 2.58 14.91 -7.07
N VAL A 96 2.16 15.03 -5.80
CA VAL A 96 0.89 14.48 -5.31
C VAL A 96 0.02 15.62 -4.77
N PRO A 97 -0.65 16.37 -5.64
CA PRO A 97 -1.42 17.54 -5.22
C PRO A 97 -2.70 17.12 -4.51
N GLY A 98 -3.03 17.80 -3.43
CA GLY A 98 -4.31 17.51 -2.77
C GLY A 98 -4.57 18.29 -1.51
N GLY A 99 -4.08 17.85 -0.39
CA GLY A 99 -4.34 18.45 0.91
C GLY A 99 -3.42 19.62 1.27
N SER A 100 -3.38 19.92 2.54
CA SER A 100 -2.44 20.90 3.10
C SER A 100 -1.72 20.42 4.35
N GLY A 101 -1.85 19.13 4.68
CA GLY A 101 -1.28 18.52 5.87
C GLY A 101 -2.11 18.75 7.14
N ASN A 102 -1.94 17.85 8.11
CA ASN A 102 -2.46 17.97 9.47
C ASN A 102 -1.29 17.72 10.43
N ASP A 103 -0.76 18.79 11.02
CA ASP A 103 0.45 18.73 11.83
C ASP A 103 0.36 17.69 12.94
N ALA A 104 -0.77 17.61 13.66
CA ALA A 104 -0.95 16.65 14.73
C ALA A 104 -0.90 15.19 14.28
N TYR A 105 -1.43 14.92 13.09
CA TYR A 105 -1.42 13.58 12.50
C TYR A 105 -0.03 13.24 11.95
N THR A 106 0.62 14.20 11.29
CA THR A 106 2.00 14.05 10.79
C THR A 106 2.97 13.78 11.93
N GLU A 107 2.93 14.58 13.01
CA GLU A 107 3.75 14.36 14.21
C GLU A 107 3.52 12.96 14.82
N ALA A 108 2.29 12.47 14.86
CA ALA A 108 1.97 11.13 15.38
C ALA A 108 2.46 10.00 14.45
N LEU A 109 2.49 10.20 13.13
CA LEU A 109 3.08 9.26 12.17
C LEU A 109 4.61 9.24 12.30
N GLU A 110 5.25 10.40 12.45
CA GLU A 110 6.71 10.53 12.61
C GLU A 110 7.24 9.84 13.87
N VAL A 111 6.38 9.54 14.87
CA VAL A 111 6.75 8.69 16.02
C VAL A 111 7.12 7.26 15.57
N LEU A 112 6.53 6.75 14.48
CA LEU A 112 6.85 5.42 13.95
C LEU A 112 8.12 5.44 13.10
N ASP A 113 8.34 6.54 12.37
CA ASP A 113 9.56 6.83 11.60
C ASP A 113 9.54 8.29 11.13
N GLU A 114 10.65 9.00 11.27
CA GLU A 114 10.74 10.41 10.89
C GLU A 114 10.48 10.67 9.40
N ASP A 115 10.64 9.66 8.55
CA ASP A 115 10.42 9.73 7.10
C ASP A 115 9.00 9.26 6.67
N MET A 116 8.08 9.00 7.61
CA MET A 116 6.71 8.57 7.27
C MET A 116 6.00 9.46 6.25
N PRO A 117 6.09 10.80 6.31
CA PRO A 117 5.47 11.65 5.28
C PRO A 117 6.02 11.41 3.88
N GLN A 118 7.31 11.10 3.76
CA GLN A 118 7.93 10.78 2.46
C GLN A 118 7.46 9.43 1.95
N TYR A 119 7.39 8.40 2.80
CA TYR A 119 6.92 7.08 2.38
C TYR A 119 5.46 7.10 1.92
N ILE A 120 4.58 7.83 2.64
CA ILE A 120 3.18 8.02 2.25
C ILE A 120 3.07 8.72 0.90
N HIS A 121 3.87 9.76 0.69
CA HIS A 121 3.93 10.49 -0.57
C HIS A 121 4.37 9.60 -1.72
N ASP A 122 5.50 8.89 -1.57
CA ASP A 122 6.07 8.05 -2.62
C ASP A 122 5.13 6.88 -2.97
N ASN A 123 4.54 6.21 -1.97
CA ASN A 123 3.54 5.17 -2.22
C ASN A 123 2.32 5.73 -2.98
N THR A 124 1.84 6.91 -2.58
CA THR A 124 0.70 7.54 -3.27
C THR A 124 1.02 7.86 -4.74
N ASP A 125 2.24 8.32 -5.06
CA ASP A 125 2.65 8.59 -6.44
C ASP A 125 2.78 7.30 -7.25
N ASP A 126 3.32 6.24 -6.65
CA ASP A 126 3.41 4.91 -7.26
C ASP A 126 2.00 4.39 -7.64
N GLU A 127 1.00 4.44 -6.72
CA GLU A 127 -0.38 4.00 -7.01
C GLU A 127 -1.06 4.83 -8.10
N ILE A 128 -0.84 6.14 -8.12
CA ILE A 128 -1.31 7.00 -9.21
C ILE A 128 -0.73 6.55 -10.54
N SER A 129 0.55 6.15 -10.55
CA SER A 129 1.23 5.69 -11.76
C SER A 129 0.73 4.31 -12.21
N HIS A 130 0.44 3.40 -11.29
CA HIS A 130 -0.14 2.08 -11.56
C HIS A 130 -1.49 2.20 -12.28
N VAL A 131 -2.41 3.02 -11.75
CA VAL A 131 -3.71 3.31 -12.39
C VAL A 131 -3.54 3.86 -13.80
N ALA A 132 -2.66 4.87 -13.95
CA ALA A 132 -2.44 5.51 -15.24
C ALA A 132 -1.90 4.51 -16.27
N PHE A 133 -0.92 3.68 -15.86
CA PHE A 133 -0.31 2.69 -16.72
C PHE A 133 -1.29 1.58 -17.12
N LEU A 134 -1.99 0.97 -16.18
CA LEU A 134 -2.92 -0.13 -16.44
C LEU A 134 -4.06 0.31 -17.37
N ASN A 135 -4.67 1.47 -17.10
CA ASN A 135 -5.72 1.99 -17.96
C ASN A 135 -5.21 2.38 -19.36
N ALA A 136 -4.01 2.97 -19.46
CA ALA A 136 -3.41 3.26 -20.76
C ALA A 136 -3.10 1.97 -21.55
N PHE A 137 -2.61 0.94 -20.87
CA PHE A 137 -2.37 -0.35 -21.53
C PHE A 137 -3.67 -1.00 -22.00
N LEU A 138 -4.74 -1.03 -21.17
CA LEU A 138 -6.06 -1.53 -21.58
C LEU A 138 -6.56 -0.82 -22.84
N VAL A 139 -6.50 0.52 -22.87
CA VAL A 139 -6.89 1.30 -24.07
C VAL A 139 -6.04 0.94 -25.28
N SER A 140 -4.73 0.75 -25.11
CA SER A 140 -3.80 0.44 -26.21
C SER A 140 -4.08 -0.89 -26.89
N ILE A 141 -4.69 -1.83 -26.17
CA ILE A 141 -5.09 -3.15 -26.70
C ILE A 141 -6.57 -3.21 -27.12
N GLY A 142 -7.27 -2.06 -27.10
CA GLY A 142 -8.70 -1.97 -27.46
C GLY A 142 -9.67 -2.45 -26.39
N ALA A 143 -9.19 -2.66 -25.15
CA ALA A 143 -10.04 -3.02 -24.02
C ALA A 143 -10.56 -1.77 -23.30
N GLN A 144 -11.67 -1.94 -22.54
CA GLN A 144 -12.29 -0.86 -21.79
C GLN A 144 -11.47 -0.56 -20.51
N PRO A 145 -11.05 0.69 -20.27
CA PRO A 145 -10.44 1.10 -19.02
C PRO A 145 -11.46 1.03 -17.87
N VAL A 146 -10.96 1.08 -16.65
CA VAL A 146 -11.79 1.14 -15.43
C VAL A 146 -11.89 2.58 -14.94
N ASN A 147 -13.09 2.97 -14.53
CA ASN A 147 -13.37 4.27 -13.95
C ASN A 147 -14.48 4.15 -12.89
N PHE A 148 -14.26 4.76 -11.73
CA PHE A 148 -15.20 4.78 -10.60
C PHE A 148 -15.62 6.19 -10.19
N ASP A 149 -15.45 7.19 -11.04
CA ASP A 149 -15.76 8.59 -10.68
C ASP A 149 -17.21 8.80 -10.26
N ALA A 150 -18.15 8.03 -10.84
CA ALA A 150 -19.55 8.09 -10.46
C ALA A 150 -19.84 7.60 -9.02
N PHE A 151 -18.91 6.86 -8.42
CA PHE A 151 -19.02 6.29 -7.08
C PHE A 151 -18.21 7.05 -6.02
N LYS A 152 -17.54 8.14 -6.37
CA LYS A 152 -16.85 9.03 -5.44
C LYS A 152 -17.86 9.88 -4.67
N THR A 153 -18.63 9.26 -3.78
CA THR A 153 -19.77 9.85 -3.07
C THR A 153 -19.64 9.84 -1.55
N LEU A 154 -18.65 9.12 -1.02
CA LEU A 154 -18.43 9.08 0.43
C LEU A 154 -17.87 10.43 0.93
N PRO A 155 -18.13 10.79 2.21
CA PRO A 155 -17.61 12.03 2.78
C PRO A 155 -16.10 11.96 2.99
N SER A 156 -15.44 13.11 2.86
CA SER A 156 -14.05 13.32 3.30
C SER A 156 -13.98 13.53 4.81
N SER A 157 -12.78 13.34 5.38
CA SER A 157 -12.44 13.83 6.71
C SER A 157 -12.73 15.33 6.82
N GLN A 158 -13.14 15.78 8.01
CA GLN A 158 -13.34 17.19 8.33
C GLN A 158 -12.14 17.80 9.07
N ALA A 159 -11.05 17.03 9.22
CA ALA A 159 -9.81 17.53 9.80
C ALA A 159 -9.15 18.57 8.88
N THR A 160 -8.45 19.52 9.49
CA THR A 160 -7.58 20.45 8.75
C THR A 160 -6.62 19.67 7.87
N GLY A 161 -6.46 20.10 6.63
CA GLY A 161 -5.60 19.45 5.63
C GLY A 161 -6.35 18.60 4.63
N ALA A 162 -7.49 18.00 4.98
CA ALA A 162 -8.26 17.16 4.07
C ALA A 162 -8.96 17.97 2.98
N ARG A 163 -8.95 17.47 1.75
CA ARG A 163 -9.79 18.03 0.66
C ARG A 163 -11.23 17.63 0.88
N GLN A 164 -12.12 18.62 0.68
CA GLN A 164 -13.57 18.39 0.74
C GLN A 164 -14.09 17.98 -0.64
N ILE A 165 -13.95 16.71 -0.97
CA ILE A 165 -14.43 16.11 -2.24
C ILE A 165 -15.09 14.75 -1.93
N GLY A 166 -15.83 14.22 -2.91
CA GLY A 166 -16.35 12.86 -2.80
C GLY A 166 -15.22 11.83 -2.82
N ARG A 167 -15.35 10.79 -1.98
CA ARG A 167 -14.38 9.70 -1.85
C ARG A 167 -14.97 8.37 -2.33
N LEU A 168 -14.09 7.49 -2.73
CA LEU A 168 -14.41 6.13 -3.08
C LEU A 168 -14.34 5.20 -1.85
N THR A 169 -13.45 5.52 -0.92
CA THR A 169 -13.12 4.70 0.25
C THR A 169 -13.39 5.44 1.57
N ASN A 170 -13.69 4.67 2.62
CA ASN A 170 -13.93 5.15 3.97
C ASN A 170 -12.76 4.74 4.87
N LEU A 171 -11.99 5.71 5.37
CA LEU A 171 -10.87 5.48 6.28
C LEU A 171 -11.20 5.84 7.74
N MET A 172 -12.45 6.20 8.03
CA MET A 172 -12.85 6.66 9.36
C MET A 172 -13.51 5.57 10.21
N HIS A 173 -13.80 4.39 9.61
CA HIS A 173 -14.53 3.30 10.25
C HIS A 173 -13.99 1.94 9.81
N LEU A 174 -12.72 1.66 10.06
CA LEU A 174 -12.05 0.46 9.57
C LEU A 174 -11.99 -0.66 10.62
N ASP A 175 -12.18 -1.87 10.13
CA ASP A 175 -11.77 -3.11 10.77
C ASP A 175 -10.48 -3.58 10.09
N VAL A 176 -9.34 -3.47 10.78
CA VAL A 176 -8.03 -3.75 10.16
C VAL A 176 -7.60 -5.18 10.46
N ASP A 177 -7.32 -5.96 9.42
CA ASP A 177 -6.71 -7.28 9.56
C ASP A 177 -5.23 -7.13 9.94
N THR A 178 -4.86 -7.61 11.13
CA THR A 178 -3.48 -7.59 11.65
C THR A 178 -2.81 -8.96 11.65
N LYS A 179 -3.46 -10.00 11.08
CA LYS A 179 -2.94 -11.38 11.05
C LYS A 179 -1.65 -11.51 10.25
N TRP A 180 -1.47 -10.68 9.23
CA TRP A 180 -0.25 -10.61 8.43
C TRP A 180 0.99 -10.35 9.30
N TYR A 181 0.85 -9.58 10.38
CA TYR A 181 1.95 -9.26 11.28
C TYR A 181 2.53 -10.53 11.92
N MET A 182 1.66 -11.38 12.46
CA MET A 182 2.04 -12.66 13.04
C MET A 182 2.55 -13.64 11.98
N ARG A 183 1.90 -13.64 10.81
CA ARG A 183 2.24 -14.56 9.72
C ARG A 183 3.68 -14.41 9.26
N TYR A 184 4.15 -13.19 9.06
CA TYR A 184 5.47 -12.96 8.49
C TYR A 184 6.60 -12.85 9.53
N ARG A 185 6.26 -12.77 10.81
CA ARG A 185 7.22 -12.73 11.92
C ARG A 185 7.34 -14.02 12.72
N GLY A 186 6.45 -14.98 12.50
CA GLY A 186 6.45 -16.25 13.19
C GLY A 186 7.29 -17.31 12.47
N SER A 187 7.98 -18.14 13.23
CA SER A 187 8.70 -19.31 12.71
C SER A 187 7.76 -20.49 12.44
N GLN A 188 6.55 -20.46 12.95
CA GLN A 188 5.52 -21.48 12.76
C GLN A 188 4.46 -20.99 11.77
N ASN A 189 4.87 -20.89 10.52
CA ASN A 189 3.99 -20.43 9.47
C ASN A 189 3.51 -21.62 8.63
N PRO A 190 2.40 -22.27 8.99
CA PRO A 190 1.89 -23.40 8.24
C PRO A 190 1.33 -22.92 6.90
N ASP A 191 1.20 -23.87 6.01
CA ASP A 191 0.67 -23.66 4.69
C ASP A 191 -0.78 -23.16 4.67
N PHE A 192 -1.27 -22.85 3.49
CA PHE A 192 -2.59 -22.29 3.24
C PHE A 192 -3.72 -22.90 4.07
N GLY A 193 -4.58 -22.04 4.58
CA GLY A 193 -5.72 -22.44 5.40
C GLY A 193 -5.52 -22.29 6.90
N PHE A 194 -4.32 -22.00 7.35
CA PHE A 194 -4.09 -21.69 8.75
C PHE A 194 -4.60 -20.28 9.10
N VAL A 195 -5.26 -20.17 10.22
CA VAL A 195 -5.80 -18.91 10.71
C VAL A 195 -4.84 -18.34 11.76
N PHE A 196 -4.08 -17.32 11.39
CA PHE A 196 -3.27 -16.56 12.34
C PHE A 196 -4.16 -15.73 13.27
N PRO A 197 -3.78 -15.58 14.54
CA PRO A 197 -4.48 -14.67 15.44
C PRO A 197 -4.25 -13.22 15.00
N GLN A 198 -5.23 -12.36 15.29
CA GLN A 198 -5.02 -10.92 15.25
C GLN A 198 -4.03 -10.54 16.35
N LEU A 199 -2.99 -9.78 16.01
CA LEU A 199 -2.09 -9.22 17.01
C LEU A 199 -2.79 -8.15 17.84
N ILE A 200 -3.57 -7.31 17.15
CA ILE A 200 -4.31 -6.18 17.71
C ILE A 200 -5.74 -6.28 17.16
N ASN A 201 -6.72 -6.10 18.03
CA ASN A 201 -8.11 -6.00 17.60
C ASN A 201 -8.43 -4.55 17.23
N ILE A 202 -8.40 -4.23 15.95
CA ILE A 202 -8.74 -2.92 15.41
C ILE A 202 -10.11 -3.04 14.75
N THR A 203 -11.16 -2.54 15.41
CA THR A 203 -12.54 -2.65 14.94
C THR A 203 -13.23 -1.31 15.02
N ASN A 204 -13.84 -0.87 13.92
CA ASN A 204 -14.52 0.41 13.75
C ASN A 204 -13.64 1.59 14.19
N ARG A 205 -12.41 1.64 13.70
CA ARG A 205 -11.43 2.68 14.08
C ARG A 205 -11.09 3.58 12.88
N PRO A 206 -10.88 4.88 13.16
CA PRO A 206 -10.32 5.77 12.14
C PRO A 206 -8.82 5.51 11.93
N ALA A 207 -8.40 5.48 10.70
CA ALA A 207 -6.99 5.48 10.28
C ALA A 207 -6.51 6.87 9.82
N ILE A 208 -7.45 7.80 9.61
CA ILE A 208 -7.21 9.23 9.45
C ILE A 208 -8.05 9.99 10.48
N PRO A 209 -7.63 11.18 10.95
CA PRO A 209 -8.44 11.96 11.88
C PRO A 209 -9.76 12.37 11.22
N PRO A 210 -10.94 12.01 11.77
CA PRO A 210 -12.23 12.43 11.22
C PRO A 210 -12.48 13.93 11.37
N VAL A 211 -11.94 14.52 12.43
CA VAL A 211 -11.88 15.94 12.77
C VAL A 211 -10.53 16.23 13.42
N ASP A 212 -10.19 17.48 13.63
CA ASP A 212 -8.94 17.81 14.33
C ASP A 212 -8.87 17.18 15.73
N VAL A 213 -7.75 16.54 16.02
CA VAL A 213 -7.45 15.86 17.28
C VAL A 213 -6.19 16.52 17.86
N PRO A 214 -6.14 16.76 19.20
CA PRO A 214 -4.99 17.42 19.80
C PRO A 214 -3.66 16.68 19.55
N SER A 215 -2.62 17.42 19.15
CA SER A 215 -1.27 16.89 19.01
C SER A 215 -0.75 16.29 20.32
N GLY A 216 0.02 15.21 20.23
CA GLY A 216 0.62 14.49 21.35
C GLY A 216 -0.38 13.73 22.23
N SER A 217 -1.66 13.63 21.84
CA SER A 217 -2.65 12.84 22.57
C SER A 217 -2.62 11.37 22.18
N ASP A 218 -2.97 10.48 23.13
CA ASP A 218 -3.15 9.04 22.83
C ASP A 218 -4.16 8.80 21.69
N ALA A 219 -5.13 9.71 21.53
CA ALA A 219 -6.16 9.59 20.50
C ALA A 219 -5.56 9.73 19.09
N ILE A 220 -4.72 10.74 18.84
CA ILE A 220 -4.09 10.93 17.52
C ILE A 220 -3.05 9.85 17.27
N GLN A 221 -2.29 9.43 18.30
CA GLN A 221 -1.33 8.33 18.17
C GLN A 221 -2.02 7.00 17.84
N ALA A 222 -3.17 6.70 18.45
CA ALA A 222 -3.95 5.51 18.11
C ALA A 222 -4.47 5.54 16.66
N ILE A 223 -4.79 6.72 16.13
CA ILE A 223 -5.15 6.88 14.70
C ILE A 223 -3.93 6.62 13.81
N ALA A 224 -2.78 7.18 14.13
CA ALA A 224 -1.53 6.93 13.37
C ALA A 224 -1.10 5.46 13.42
N ASN A 225 -1.19 4.81 14.60
CA ASN A 225 -0.93 3.38 14.72
C ASN A 225 -1.92 2.54 13.88
N THR A 226 -3.22 2.91 13.90
CA THR A 226 -4.24 2.25 13.06
C THR A 226 -3.88 2.38 11.58
N ALA A 227 -3.43 3.57 11.15
CA ALA A 227 -2.99 3.81 9.78
C ALA A 227 -1.82 2.90 9.40
N ALA A 228 -0.78 2.81 10.23
CA ALA A 228 0.39 1.98 9.96
C ALA A 228 0.03 0.49 9.78
N PHE A 229 -0.88 -0.03 10.63
CA PHE A 229 -1.37 -1.40 10.48
C PHE A 229 -2.26 -1.56 9.25
N HIS A 230 -3.02 -0.54 8.85
CA HIS A 230 -3.82 -0.56 7.64
C HIS A 230 -2.95 -0.48 6.37
N PHE A 231 -1.91 0.36 6.36
CA PHE A 231 -0.94 0.41 5.26
C PHE A 231 -0.39 -0.99 4.94
N ALA A 232 0.15 -1.66 5.94
CA ALA A 232 0.70 -2.99 5.75
C ALA A 232 -0.37 -4.05 5.43
N ALA A 233 -1.61 -3.91 5.89
CA ALA A 233 -2.70 -4.81 5.55
C ALA A 233 -3.08 -4.69 4.06
N ILE A 234 -3.16 -3.48 3.52
CA ILE A 234 -3.46 -3.21 2.11
C ILE A 234 -2.33 -3.74 1.23
N GLU A 235 -1.10 -3.34 1.49
CA GLU A 235 0.06 -3.70 0.67
C GLU A 235 0.37 -5.21 0.72
N GLN A 236 0.14 -5.86 1.86
CA GLN A 236 0.19 -7.33 1.93
C GLN A 236 -0.87 -7.97 1.04
N GLY A 237 -2.06 -7.36 1.00
CA GLY A 237 -3.15 -7.77 0.12
C GLY A 237 -2.76 -7.67 -1.36
N GLY A 238 -2.23 -6.52 -1.80
CA GLY A 238 -1.73 -6.27 -3.14
C GLY A 238 -0.64 -7.28 -3.53
N THR A 239 0.38 -7.41 -2.70
CA THR A 239 1.48 -8.37 -2.88
C THR A 239 0.98 -9.80 -3.15
N SER A 240 0.05 -10.29 -2.34
CA SER A 240 -0.52 -11.64 -2.50
C SER A 240 -1.46 -11.74 -3.70
N LEU A 241 -2.21 -10.68 -4.01
CA LEU A 241 -3.12 -10.61 -5.14
C LEU A 241 -2.38 -10.71 -6.47
N TYR A 242 -1.36 -9.89 -6.68
CA TYR A 242 -0.53 -9.91 -7.88
C TYR A 242 0.13 -11.29 -8.09
N ALA A 243 0.70 -11.86 -7.02
CA ALA A 243 1.28 -13.20 -7.07
C ALA A 243 0.25 -14.27 -7.46
N THR A 244 -0.99 -14.17 -6.94
CA THR A 244 -2.08 -15.12 -7.25
C THR A 244 -2.53 -15.00 -8.69
N LEU A 245 -2.80 -13.77 -9.17
CA LEU A 245 -3.28 -13.56 -10.53
C LEU A 245 -2.23 -13.86 -11.60
N ALA A 246 -0.93 -13.66 -11.30
CA ALA A 246 0.16 -14.06 -12.18
C ALA A 246 0.11 -15.54 -12.59
N LEU A 247 -0.42 -16.41 -11.73
CA LEU A 247 -0.58 -17.84 -12.02
C LEU A 247 -1.61 -18.11 -13.13
N SER A 248 -2.55 -17.22 -13.35
CA SER A 248 -3.63 -17.35 -14.34
C SER A 248 -3.36 -16.60 -15.66
N VAL A 249 -2.34 -15.72 -15.70
CA VAL A 249 -1.99 -14.95 -16.90
C VAL A 249 -1.46 -15.86 -18.00
N THR A 250 -1.96 -15.69 -19.22
CA THR A 250 -1.54 -16.43 -20.42
C THR A 250 -0.49 -15.66 -21.22
N ASN A 251 -0.73 -14.38 -21.49
CA ASN A 251 0.14 -13.57 -22.34
C ASN A 251 1.39 -13.09 -21.57
N VAL A 252 2.57 -13.28 -22.17
CA VAL A 252 3.86 -12.93 -21.53
C VAL A 252 4.00 -11.42 -21.26
N THR A 253 3.43 -10.55 -22.11
CA THR A 253 3.47 -9.11 -21.85
C THR A 253 2.60 -8.75 -20.65
N VAL A 254 1.40 -9.35 -20.54
CA VAL A 254 0.54 -9.18 -19.36
C VAL A 254 1.22 -9.74 -18.10
N LEU A 255 1.88 -10.90 -18.20
CA LEU A 255 2.66 -11.45 -17.10
C LEU A 255 3.76 -10.48 -16.64
N ARG A 256 4.49 -9.86 -17.56
CA ARG A 256 5.51 -8.86 -17.22
C ARG A 256 4.91 -7.67 -16.47
N ILE A 257 3.74 -7.19 -16.88
CA ILE A 257 3.02 -6.10 -16.18
C ILE A 257 2.71 -6.54 -14.75
N VAL A 258 2.05 -7.68 -14.60
CA VAL A 258 1.60 -8.20 -13.30
C VAL A 258 2.77 -8.42 -12.33
N ILE A 259 3.87 -9.03 -12.77
CA ILE A 259 5.03 -9.23 -11.88
C ILE A 259 5.81 -7.95 -11.61
N SER A 260 5.76 -6.95 -12.51
CA SER A 260 6.50 -5.69 -12.32
C SER A 260 5.79 -4.78 -11.32
N ILE A 261 4.48 -4.61 -11.44
CA ILE A 261 3.69 -3.87 -10.44
C ILE A 261 3.67 -4.65 -9.11
N GLY A 262 3.43 -5.97 -9.15
CA GLY A 262 3.51 -6.81 -7.94
C GLY A 262 4.88 -6.75 -7.23
N GLY A 263 5.96 -6.44 -7.96
CA GLY A 263 7.27 -6.16 -7.36
C GLY A 263 7.31 -4.83 -6.60
N ALA A 264 6.58 -3.80 -7.05
CA ALA A 264 6.40 -2.54 -6.32
C ALA A 264 5.57 -2.77 -5.04
N GLU A 265 4.47 -3.53 -5.14
CA GLU A 265 3.64 -3.93 -3.99
C GLU A 265 4.46 -4.63 -2.88
N VAL A 266 5.39 -5.51 -3.27
CA VAL A 266 6.31 -6.16 -2.31
C VAL A 266 7.19 -5.14 -1.60
N ASN A 267 7.68 -4.12 -2.32
CA ASN A 267 8.48 -3.06 -1.74
C ASN A 267 7.65 -2.19 -0.78
N HIS A 268 6.43 -1.83 -1.16
CA HIS A 268 5.49 -1.11 -0.29
C HIS A 268 5.22 -1.92 0.98
N PHE A 269 4.86 -3.19 0.84
CA PHE A 269 4.62 -4.06 1.99
C PHE A 269 5.84 -4.16 2.91
N ALA A 270 7.05 -4.30 2.37
CA ALA A 270 8.27 -4.40 3.17
C ALA A 270 8.48 -3.14 4.04
N ILE A 271 8.23 -1.95 3.50
CA ILE A 271 8.32 -0.68 4.24
C ILE A 271 7.27 -0.66 5.35
N TRP A 272 6.01 -0.88 5.02
CA TRP A 272 4.92 -0.76 5.99
C TRP A 272 4.91 -1.86 7.04
N HIS A 273 5.35 -3.06 6.69
CA HIS A 273 5.56 -4.16 7.62
C HIS A 273 6.60 -3.81 8.69
N ASP A 274 7.67 -3.12 8.30
CA ASP A 274 8.68 -2.62 9.23
C ASP A 274 8.10 -1.50 10.12
N LYS A 275 7.50 -0.47 9.50
CA LYS A 275 7.02 0.72 10.22
C LYS A 275 5.89 0.42 11.19
N ALA A 276 4.97 -0.49 10.87
CA ALA A 276 3.96 -0.94 11.82
C ALA A 276 4.56 -1.56 13.08
N GLY A 277 5.75 -2.18 12.97
CA GLY A 277 6.48 -2.73 14.11
C GLY A 277 7.00 -1.67 15.09
N ASN A 278 7.10 -0.41 14.68
CA ASN A 278 7.55 0.71 15.51
C ASN A 278 6.36 1.43 16.21
N ALA A 279 5.13 0.98 16.01
CA ALA A 279 3.96 1.59 16.62
C ALA A 279 4.09 1.61 18.17
N PRO A 280 4.08 2.79 18.81
CA PRO A 280 4.24 2.88 20.25
C PRO A 280 3.03 2.31 20.98
N ALA A 281 3.25 1.84 22.22
CA ALA A 281 2.19 1.33 23.06
C ALA A 281 1.16 2.42 23.39
N VAL A 282 -0.09 2.18 23.04
CA VAL A 282 -1.22 3.11 23.28
C VAL A 282 -2.47 2.32 23.65
N SER A 283 -3.26 2.82 24.58
CA SER A 283 -4.53 2.21 24.96
C SER A 283 -5.66 3.23 24.98
N ILE A 284 -6.67 3.03 24.15
CA ILE A 284 -7.90 3.80 24.14
C ILE A 284 -9.00 2.94 24.76
N PRO A 285 -9.57 3.33 25.91
CA PRO A 285 -10.65 2.57 26.56
C PRO A 285 -12.00 2.81 25.87
N GLY A 286 -12.95 1.92 26.12
CA GLY A 286 -14.35 2.08 25.71
C GLY A 286 -14.84 1.01 24.73
N PRO A 287 -16.10 1.12 24.25
CA PRO A 287 -16.72 0.12 23.37
C PRO A 287 -15.98 -0.09 22.04
N ASN A 288 -15.42 0.98 21.48
CA ASN A 288 -14.55 0.97 20.32
C ASN A 288 -13.09 1.20 20.74
N GLY A 289 -12.69 0.66 21.89
CA GLY A 289 -11.32 0.78 22.40
C GLY A 289 -10.34 0.00 21.55
N VAL A 290 -9.07 0.39 21.63
CA VAL A 290 -7.97 -0.33 21.01
C VAL A 290 -6.78 -0.35 21.94
N HIS A 291 -6.03 -1.44 21.92
CA HIS A 291 -4.79 -1.59 22.68
C HIS A 291 -3.66 -1.99 21.72
N PHE A 292 -2.73 -1.08 21.53
CA PHE A 292 -1.47 -1.34 20.86
C PHE A 292 -0.43 -1.72 21.91
N PRO A 293 0.14 -2.95 21.86
CA PRO A 293 1.17 -3.37 22.80
C PRO A 293 2.52 -2.72 22.46
N ASP A 294 3.47 -2.81 23.37
CA ASP A 294 4.86 -2.51 23.08
C ASP A 294 5.44 -3.58 22.14
N LEU A 295 5.79 -3.17 20.92
CA LEU A 295 6.36 -4.02 19.87
C LEU A 295 7.87 -3.86 19.70
N GLU A 296 8.50 -2.87 20.34
CA GLU A 296 9.93 -2.60 20.19
C GLU A 296 10.81 -3.55 21.03
N SER A 297 10.36 -3.93 22.21
CA SER A 297 11.14 -4.79 23.09
C SER A 297 10.96 -6.25 22.75
N PHE A 298 11.96 -6.86 22.11
CA PHE A 298 12.00 -8.30 21.87
C PHE A 298 12.37 -9.05 23.16
N ASP A 299 11.46 -9.88 23.64
CA ASP A 299 11.59 -10.69 24.85
C ASP A 299 11.48 -12.20 24.58
N GLY A 300 11.78 -12.62 23.35
CA GLY A 300 11.58 -14.00 22.85
C GLY A 300 10.21 -14.22 22.23
N ASN A 301 9.38 -13.20 22.13
CA ASN A 301 8.08 -13.26 21.45
C ASN A 301 8.26 -13.06 19.94
N GLU A 302 7.87 -14.06 19.14
CA GLU A 302 7.97 -14.01 17.68
C GLU A 302 7.24 -12.79 17.06
N ALA A 303 6.15 -12.33 17.65
CA ALA A 303 5.43 -11.14 17.21
C ALA A 303 6.28 -9.86 17.25
N LYS A 304 7.34 -9.86 18.05
CA LYS A 304 8.28 -8.73 18.21
C LYS A 304 9.57 -8.91 17.41
N GLN A 305 9.63 -9.87 16.49
CA GLN A 305 10.76 -10.07 15.60
C GLN A 305 10.98 -8.84 14.71
N LYS A 306 12.26 -8.49 14.51
CA LYS A 306 12.64 -7.40 13.59
C LYS A 306 12.75 -7.86 12.13
N ASN A 307 12.79 -9.17 11.86
CA ASN A 307 12.85 -9.69 10.50
C ASN A 307 11.55 -9.42 9.76
N LEU A 308 11.64 -8.94 8.53
CA LEU A 308 10.47 -8.62 7.71
C LEU A 308 9.70 -9.86 7.31
N ILE A 309 10.40 -10.89 6.87
CA ILE A 309 9.79 -12.15 6.41
C ILE A 309 10.65 -13.30 6.92
N MET A 310 10.09 -14.13 7.79
CA MET A 310 10.75 -15.32 8.31
C MET A 310 10.66 -16.47 7.29
N PRO A 311 11.67 -17.35 7.23
CA PRO A 311 11.54 -18.61 6.52
C PRO A 311 10.37 -19.42 7.07
N GLU A 312 9.65 -20.08 6.16
CA GLU A 312 8.49 -20.91 6.48
C GLU A 312 8.47 -22.20 5.65
N PRO A 313 7.77 -23.27 6.10
CA PRO A 313 7.53 -24.46 5.31
C PRO A 313 6.84 -24.11 3.98
N CYS A 314 7.33 -24.70 2.90
CA CYS A 314 6.80 -24.46 1.55
C CYS A 314 6.00 -25.65 1.01
N ASP A 315 5.14 -26.24 1.85
CA ASP A 315 4.31 -27.41 1.53
C ASP A 315 3.43 -27.21 0.29
N PHE A 316 3.12 -25.95 -0.05
CA PHE A 316 2.40 -25.59 -1.27
C PHE A 316 3.18 -25.90 -2.56
N ILE A 317 4.48 -26.22 -2.45
CA ILE A 317 5.33 -26.71 -3.54
C ILE A 317 5.66 -28.19 -3.26
N ASP A 318 6.36 -28.45 -2.17
CA ASP A 318 6.74 -29.81 -1.74
C ASP A 318 7.19 -29.74 -0.27
N LYS A 319 6.58 -30.59 0.57
CA LYS A 319 6.86 -30.70 2.01
C LYS A 319 8.28 -31.13 2.36
N ASP A 320 9.00 -31.76 1.42
CA ASP A 320 10.35 -32.26 1.62
C ASP A 320 11.42 -31.20 1.25
N LEU A 321 10.99 -29.99 0.80
CA LEU A 321 11.87 -28.88 0.56
C LEU A 321 12.19 -28.11 1.85
N PRO A 322 13.37 -27.46 1.93
CA PRO A 322 13.70 -26.61 3.07
C PRO A 322 12.75 -25.42 3.19
N GLU A 323 12.63 -24.90 4.40
CA GLU A 323 11.96 -23.62 4.66
C GLU A 323 12.57 -22.50 3.82
N CYS A 324 11.73 -21.59 3.34
CA CYS A 324 12.12 -20.45 2.52
C CYS A 324 11.38 -19.20 2.94
N SER A 325 12.05 -18.05 2.87
CA SER A 325 11.42 -16.73 3.05
C SER A 325 10.66 -16.38 1.79
N VAL A 326 9.32 -16.43 1.85
CA VAL A 326 8.44 -16.25 0.67
C VAL A 326 7.23 -15.40 0.99
N ILE A 327 6.73 -14.70 -0.02
CA ILE A 327 5.38 -14.15 -0.03
C ILE A 327 4.53 -15.06 -0.92
N ARG A 328 3.54 -15.70 -0.31
CA ARG A 328 2.71 -16.66 -1.03
C ARG A 328 1.57 -15.98 -1.77
N PRO A 329 1.10 -16.59 -2.87
CA PRO A 329 -0.20 -16.27 -3.43
C PRO A 329 -1.30 -16.35 -2.37
N SER A 330 -2.28 -15.47 -2.43
CA SER A 330 -3.36 -15.38 -1.42
C SER A 330 -4.28 -16.63 -1.38
N SER A 331 -4.25 -17.45 -2.43
CA SER A 331 -5.05 -18.67 -2.51
C SER A 331 -4.40 -19.74 -3.39
N ILE A 332 -4.40 -20.97 -2.92
CA ILE A 332 -4.11 -22.17 -3.74
C ILE A 332 -5.24 -22.44 -4.74
N LEU A 333 -6.46 -22.01 -4.43
CA LEU A 333 -7.70 -22.40 -5.10
C LEU A 333 -8.20 -21.42 -6.15
N ARG A 334 -7.36 -20.58 -6.72
CA ARG A 334 -7.69 -19.68 -7.84
C ARG A 334 -8.72 -18.58 -7.53
N SER A 335 -8.87 -18.13 -6.30
CA SER A 335 -9.83 -17.09 -5.91
C SER A 335 -9.12 -15.89 -5.28
N GLY A 336 -8.23 -15.23 -6.03
CA GLY A 336 -7.48 -14.08 -5.55
C GLY A 336 -8.29 -12.80 -5.54
N ALA A 337 -8.94 -12.49 -6.65
CA ALA A 337 -9.68 -11.26 -6.87
C ALA A 337 -10.94 -11.15 -5.98
N VAL A 338 -11.74 -12.21 -5.91
CA VAL A 338 -12.95 -12.24 -5.06
C VAL A 338 -12.56 -12.15 -3.58
N ARG A 339 -11.47 -12.78 -3.16
CA ARG A 339 -10.99 -12.65 -1.77
C ARG A 339 -10.48 -11.26 -1.45
N ALA A 340 -9.78 -10.60 -2.37
CA ALA A 340 -9.35 -9.22 -2.20
C ALA A 340 -10.56 -8.28 -2.09
N PHE A 341 -11.59 -8.46 -2.94
CA PHE A 341 -12.84 -7.71 -2.83
C PHE A 341 -13.48 -7.88 -1.43
N HIS A 342 -13.60 -9.13 -0.95
CA HIS A 342 -14.13 -9.38 0.38
C HIS A 342 -13.28 -8.74 1.48
N ALA A 343 -11.95 -8.79 1.38
CA ALA A 343 -11.08 -8.16 2.35
C ALA A 343 -11.31 -6.64 2.41
N PHE A 344 -11.41 -5.96 1.28
CA PHE A 344 -11.75 -4.54 1.23
C PHE A 344 -13.14 -4.24 1.79
N ASN A 345 -14.15 -5.04 1.43
CA ASN A 345 -15.52 -4.83 1.90
C ASN A 345 -15.68 -5.10 3.39
N ASP A 346 -15.12 -6.20 3.87
CA ASP A 346 -15.22 -6.64 5.26
C ASP A 346 -14.41 -5.75 6.21
N SER A 347 -13.38 -5.05 5.70
CA SER A 347 -12.65 -4.03 6.46
C SER A 347 -13.44 -2.74 6.67
N GLY A 348 -14.62 -2.59 6.07
CA GLY A 348 -15.40 -1.35 6.13
C GLY A 348 -14.96 -0.28 5.14
N LEU A 349 -13.99 -0.57 4.26
CA LEU A 349 -13.45 0.38 3.29
C LEU A 349 -14.53 0.96 2.37
N PHE A 350 -15.59 0.19 2.08
CA PHE A 350 -16.72 0.61 1.25
C PHE A 350 -17.98 0.96 2.04
N LEU A 351 -17.86 1.18 3.35
CA LEU A 351 -19.00 1.55 4.18
C LEU A 351 -19.66 2.85 3.67
N GLY A 352 -20.92 2.74 3.26
CA GLY A 352 -21.71 3.83 2.69
C GLY A 352 -21.75 3.86 1.16
N GLN A 353 -21.03 2.99 0.47
CA GLN A 353 -21.14 2.84 -0.97
C GLN A 353 -22.47 2.17 -1.38
N PRO A 354 -23.06 2.55 -2.54
CA PRO A 354 -24.26 1.91 -3.03
C PRO A 354 -24.00 0.47 -3.49
N GLN A 355 -25.01 -0.39 -3.41
CA GLN A 355 -24.93 -1.79 -3.85
C GLN A 355 -24.42 -1.94 -5.29
N ALA A 356 -24.77 -1.01 -6.18
CA ALA A 356 -24.29 -1.00 -7.57
C ALA A 356 -22.76 -0.95 -7.70
N PHE A 357 -22.06 -0.29 -6.75
CA PHE A 357 -20.61 -0.29 -6.71
C PHE A 357 -20.06 -1.67 -6.30
N LEU A 358 -20.65 -2.26 -5.27
CA LEU A 358 -20.25 -3.60 -4.79
C LEU A 358 -20.51 -4.67 -5.86
N ASP A 359 -21.65 -4.59 -6.56
CA ASP A 359 -21.99 -5.51 -7.66
C ASP A 359 -20.99 -5.37 -8.83
N LEU A 360 -20.58 -4.14 -9.14
CA LEU A 360 -19.57 -3.88 -10.18
C LEU A 360 -18.23 -4.50 -9.83
N LEU A 361 -17.75 -4.29 -8.59
CA LEU A 361 -16.50 -4.88 -8.11
C LEU A 361 -16.55 -6.39 -8.07
N THR A 362 -17.66 -6.97 -7.58
CA THR A 362 -17.88 -8.41 -7.59
C THR A 362 -17.78 -8.98 -9.01
N GLY A 363 -18.43 -8.35 -9.98
CA GLY A 363 -18.38 -8.81 -11.37
C GLY A 363 -16.98 -8.73 -11.99
N LEU A 364 -16.20 -7.71 -11.66
CA LEU A 364 -14.81 -7.61 -12.11
C LEU A 364 -13.93 -8.69 -11.47
N ALA A 365 -14.10 -8.93 -10.17
CA ALA A 365 -13.35 -9.94 -9.42
C ALA A 365 -13.65 -11.36 -9.92
N GLU A 366 -14.92 -11.71 -10.12
CA GLU A 366 -15.33 -13.01 -10.64
C GLU A 366 -14.78 -13.27 -12.05
N GLN A 367 -14.76 -12.25 -12.93
CA GLN A 367 -14.16 -12.37 -14.26
C GLN A 367 -12.66 -12.61 -14.19
N ALA A 368 -11.95 -11.95 -13.29
CA ALA A 368 -10.52 -12.15 -13.11
C ALA A 368 -10.20 -13.55 -12.55
N ASP A 369 -10.96 -14.02 -11.57
CA ASP A 369 -10.79 -15.36 -10.99
C ASP A 369 -11.19 -16.50 -11.94
N ALA A 370 -12.03 -16.21 -12.94
CA ALA A 370 -12.38 -17.16 -14.00
C ALA A 370 -11.24 -17.35 -15.04
N ALA A 371 -10.21 -16.49 -15.04
CA ALA A 371 -9.09 -16.61 -15.96
C ALA A 371 -8.26 -17.87 -15.69
N GLN A 372 -7.81 -18.52 -16.76
CA GLN A 372 -7.00 -19.75 -16.69
C GLN A 372 -5.85 -19.69 -17.68
N ARG A 373 -4.64 -20.02 -17.20
CA ARG A 373 -3.44 -20.04 -18.01
C ARG A 373 -3.46 -21.20 -19.01
N GLY A 374 -3.26 -20.89 -20.30
CA GLY A 374 -2.97 -21.90 -21.33
C GLY A 374 -4.14 -22.79 -21.73
N LEU A 375 -5.37 -22.39 -21.43
CA LEU A 375 -6.58 -23.11 -21.83
C LEU A 375 -7.35 -22.32 -22.86
#